data_9fe2796ebcfb564945ef763bf5a5f3c7
#
_entry.id   9fe2796ebcfb564945ef763bf5a5f3c7
#
_cell.length_a   1.000
_cell.length_b   1.000
_cell.length_c   1.000
_cell.angle_alpha   90.00
_cell.angle_beta   90.00
_cell.angle_gamma   90.00
#
_symmetry.space_group_name_H-M   'P 1'
#
loop_
_entity.id
_entity.type
_entity.pdbx_description
1 polymer ?
#
loop_
_entity_poly.entity_id
_entity_poly.type
_entity_poly.pdbx_seq_one_letter_code
_entity_poly.pdbx_strand_id
1 'polypeptide(L)'
;MVTDDRRLSEAARVVIADGANQVFLSTASMWEIVLKAGAGKLHVTGGAARFLEREMRRNRLSPLPIQPAHVLRVPTLPAIHKDPFDRLLIAQAQVENLPLITADPEIKRYPVLVIW
;
A
#
# COMPACT_ATOMS: atom_id res chain seq x y z
N MET A 1 3.94 -1.18 -1.75
CA MET A 1 2.47 -1.09 -1.64
C MET A 1 1.84 -1.33 -2.99
N VAL A 2 0.78 -2.12 -3.04
CA VAL A 2 0.01 -2.33 -4.27
C VAL A 2 -1.07 -1.27 -4.32
N THR A 3 -1.17 -0.53 -5.43
CA THR A 3 -2.21 0.46 -5.61
C THR A 3 -3.45 -0.19 -6.22
N ASP A 4 -4.60 0.51 -6.16
CA ASP A 4 -5.81 0.09 -6.84
C ASP A 4 -5.68 0.19 -8.35
N ASP A 5 -4.69 0.91 -8.83
CA ASP A 5 -4.43 1.06 -10.25
C ASP A 5 -3.74 -0.20 -10.78
N ARG A 6 -4.36 -0.82 -11.75
CA ARG A 6 -3.85 -2.01 -12.41
C ARG A 6 -2.62 -1.73 -13.28
N ARG A 7 -2.37 -0.45 -13.57
CA ARG A 7 -1.27 -0.02 -14.40
C ARG A 7 -0.22 0.62 -13.52
N LEU A 8 0.73 -0.18 -13.11
CA LEU A 8 1.91 0.38 -12.47
C LEU A 8 2.67 1.21 -13.50
N SER A 9 3.16 2.36 -13.07
CA SER A 9 4.07 3.15 -13.89
C SER A 9 5.34 2.33 -14.15
N GLU A 10 6.09 2.72 -15.17
CA GLU A 10 7.35 2.07 -15.45
C GLU A 10 8.34 2.19 -14.30
N ALA A 11 8.40 3.37 -13.67
CA ALA A 11 9.25 3.60 -12.50
C ALA A 11 8.89 2.65 -11.35
N ALA A 12 7.60 2.47 -11.06
CA ALA A 12 7.14 1.57 -10.01
C ALA A 12 7.47 0.11 -10.36
N ARG A 13 7.30 -0.30 -11.62
CA ARG A 13 7.64 -1.65 -12.07
C ARG A 13 9.12 -1.94 -11.91
N VAL A 14 9.97 -1.00 -12.28
CA VAL A 14 11.41 -1.16 -12.14
C VAL A 14 11.80 -1.36 -10.69
N VAL A 15 11.25 -0.55 -9.79
CA VAL A 15 11.53 -0.66 -8.36
C VAL A 15 11.07 -2.00 -7.80
N ILE A 16 9.88 -2.46 -8.15
CA ILE A 16 9.34 -3.73 -7.67
C ILE A 16 10.11 -4.92 -8.23
N ALA A 17 10.51 -4.85 -9.50
CA ALA A 17 11.21 -5.94 -10.18
C ALA A 17 12.67 -6.05 -9.76
N ASP A 18 13.27 -4.97 -9.22
CA ASP A 18 14.67 -4.98 -8.81
C ASP A 18 14.84 -5.83 -7.56
N GLY A 19 15.56 -6.94 -7.69
CA GLY A 19 15.79 -7.88 -6.60
C GLY A 19 16.63 -7.31 -5.45
N ALA A 20 17.31 -6.16 -5.65
CA ALA A 20 18.03 -5.47 -4.59
C ALA A 20 17.10 -4.69 -3.67
N ASN A 21 15.87 -4.41 -4.09
CA ASN A 21 14.88 -3.72 -3.30
C ASN A 21 14.04 -4.72 -2.53
N GLN A 22 13.79 -4.41 -1.26
CA GLN A 22 12.79 -5.11 -0.47
C GLN A 22 11.49 -4.32 -0.57
N VAL A 23 10.43 -4.96 -1.08
CA VAL A 23 9.14 -4.32 -1.27
C VAL A 23 8.13 -4.92 -0.30
N PHE A 24 7.40 -4.04 0.38
CA PHE A 24 6.42 -4.45 1.38
C PHE A 24 5.01 -4.16 0.91
N LEU A 25 4.09 -5.02 1.31
CA LEU A 25 2.66 -4.75 1.23
C LEU A 25 2.13 -4.57 2.65
N SER A 26 1.59 -3.39 2.93
CA SER A 26 1.01 -3.13 4.25
C SER A 26 -0.18 -4.05 4.53
N THR A 27 -0.28 -4.53 5.76
CA THR A 27 -1.46 -5.29 6.17
C THR A 27 -2.74 -4.47 6.09
N ALA A 28 -2.66 -3.15 6.17
CA ALA A 28 -3.80 -2.27 5.92
C ALA A 28 -4.28 -2.37 4.47
N SER A 29 -3.36 -2.44 3.50
CA SER A 29 -3.70 -2.63 2.09
C SER A 29 -4.31 -4.00 1.84
N MET A 30 -3.78 -5.04 2.50
CA MET A 30 -4.35 -6.38 2.43
C MET A 30 -5.80 -6.38 2.94
N TRP A 31 -6.04 -5.71 4.05
CA TRP A 31 -7.37 -5.57 4.65
C TRP A 31 -8.34 -4.85 3.71
N GLU A 32 -7.88 -3.76 3.09
CA GLU A 32 -8.69 -3.01 2.12
C GLU A 32 -9.10 -3.90 0.93
N ILE A 33 -8.18 -4.69 0.41
CA ILE A 33 -8.45 -5.61 -0.70
C ILE A 33 -9.48 -6.66 -0.28
N VAL A 34 -9.35 -7.22 0.92
CA VAL A 34 -10.30 -8.20 1.44
C VAL A 34 -11.70 -7.60 1.57
N LEU A 35 -11.79 -6.36 2.09
CA LEU A 35 -13.07 -5.67 2.24
C LEU A 35 -13.72 -5.37 0.89
N LYS A 36 -12.96 -4.86 -0.07
CA LYS A 36 -13.48 -4.54 -1.40
C LYS A 36 -13.92 -5.80 -2.16
N ALA A 37 -13.17 -6.88 -2.04
CA ALA A 37 -13.53 -8.14 -2.66
C ALA A 37 -14.83 -8.70 -2.05
N GLY A 38 -14.96 -8.63 -0.73
CA GLY A 38 -16.17 -9.07 -0.04
C GLY A 38 -17.40 -8.24 -0.35
N ALA A 39 -17.21 -6.97 -0.65
CA ALA A 39 -18.30 -6.05 -1.02
C ALA A 39 -18.63 -6.09 -2.52
N GLY A 40 -17.96 -6.91 -3.31
CA GLY A 40 -18.16 -6.99 -4.75
C GLY A 40 -17.59 -5.83 -5.54
N LYS A 41 -16.80 -4.96 -4.91
CA LYS A 41 -16.19 -3.79 -5.54
C LYS A 41 -14.89 -4.11 -6.25
N LEU A 42 -14.30 -5.26 -5.96
CA LEU A 42 -13.07 -5.72 -6.57
C LEU A 42 -13.24 -7.20 -6.91
N HIS A 43 -13.05 -7.53 -8.19
CA HIS A 43 -13.09 -8.92 -8.62
C HIS A 43 -11.71 -9.52 -8.51
N VAL A 44 -11.58 -10.59 -7.71
CA VAL A 44 -10.34 -11.33 -7.55
C VAL A 44 -10.58 -12.82 -7.80
N THR A 45 -9.84 -13.40 -8.71
CA THR A 45 -9.98 -14.79 -9.11
C THR A 45 -9.53 -15.69 -7.95
N GLY A 46 -10.40 -16.61 -7.54
CA GLY A 46 -10.11 -17.60 -6.49
C GLY A 46 -10.25 -17.07 -5.08
N GLY A 47 -10.77 -15.84 -4.91
CA GLY A 47 -10.95 -15.23 -3.60
C GLY A 47 -9.76 -14.38 -3.17
N ALA A 48 -9.99 -13.49 -2.20
CA ALA A 48 -9.00 -12.51 -1.79
C ALA A 48 -7.73 -13.15 -1.21
N ALA A 49 -7.87 -14.20 -0.39
CA ALA A 49 -6.71 -14.84 0.23
C ALA A 49 -5.76 -15.44 -0.81
N ARG A 50 -6.30 -16.20 -1.75
CA ARG A 50 -5.48 -16.80 -2.81
C ARG A 50 -4.87 -15.75 -3.74
N PHE A 51 -5.63 -14.71 -4.03
CA PHE A 51 -5.15 -13.59 -4.82
C PHE A 51 -3.95 -12.93 -4.16
N LEU A 52 -4.06 -12.59 -2.87
CA LEU A 52 -2.99 -11.94 -2.13
C LEU A 52 -1.76 -12.83 -2.00
N GLU A 53 -1.94 -14.11 -1.67
CA GLU A 53 -0.82 -15.05 -1.57
C GLU A 53 -0.06 -15.15 -2.89
N ARG A 54 -0.79 -15.25 -4.00
CA ARG A 54 -0.21 -15.35 -5.33
C ARG A 54 0.54 -14.08 -5.72
N GLU A 55 -0.08 -12.92 -5.52
CA GLU A 55 0.54 -11.65 -5.88
C GLU A 55 1.76 -11.34 -5.02
N MET A 56 1.70 -11.66 -3.74
CA MET A 56 2.84 -11.45 -2.84
C MET A 56 4.01 -12.35 -3.23
N ARG A 57 3.76 -13.60 -3.59
CA ARG A 57 4.79 -14.52 -4.04
C ARG A 57 5.37 -14.09 -5.38
N ARG A 58 4.50 -13.75 -6.33
CA ARG A 58 4.88 -13.36 -7.68
C ARG A 58 5.77 -12.12 -7.70
N ASN A 59 5.45 -11.14 -6.87
CA ASN A 59 6.16 -9.87 -6.82
C ASN A 59 7.17 -9.78 -5.66
N ARG A 60 7.39 -10.87 -4.95
CA ARG A 60 8.31 -10.94 -3.81
C ARG A 60 8.00 -9.88 -2.75
N LEU A 61 6.72 -9.69 -2.46
CA LEU A 61 6.28 -8.74 -1.44
C LEU A 61 6.31 -9.39 -0.05
N SER A 62 6.76 -8.63 0.92
CA SER A 62 6.70 -9.04 2.32
C SER A 62 5.60 -8.25 3.02
N PRO A 63 4.84 -8.87 3.93
CA PRO A 63 3.84 -8.12 4.69
C PRO A 63 4.51 -7.14 5.64
N LEU A 64 3.97 -5.94 5.72
CA LEU A 64 4.38 -4.93 6.70
C LEU A 64 3.24 -4.75 7.70
N PRO A 65 3.36 -5.33 8.90
CA PRO A 65 2.28 -5.28 9.88
C PRO A 65 2.04 -3.88 10.41
N ILE A 66 0.78 -3.56 10.66
CA ILE A 66 0.41 -2.30 11.33
C ILE A 66 0.78 -2.43 12.81
N GLN A 67 1.53 -1.44 13.30
CA GLN A 67 1.96 -1.35 14.69
C GLN A 67 1.24 -0.20 15.38
N PRO A 68 1.17 -0.20 16.73
CA PRO A 68 0.57 0.91 17.47
C PRO A 68 1.14 2.27 17.10
N ALA A 69 2.45 2.36 16.86
CA ALA A 69 3.10 3.62 16.46
C ALA A 69 2.52 4.16 15.15
N HIS A 70 2.15 3.29 14.22
CA HIS A 70 1.53 3.70 12.96
C HIS A 70 0.16 4.32 13.21
N VAL A 71 -0.67 3.66 14.01
CA VAL A 71 -2.02 4.14 14.33
C VAL A 71 -1.95 5.48 15.06
N LEU A 72 -1.06 5.60 16.03
CA LEU A 72 -0.93 6.81 16.85
C LEU A 72 -0.33 7.98 16.06
N ARG A 73 0.32 7.71 14.94
CA ARG A 73 0.83 8.75 14.05
C ARG A 73 -0.29 9.40 13.23
N VAL A 74 -1.36 8.68 12.92
CA VAL A 74 -2.43 9.17 12.05
C VAL A 74 -3.02 10.51 12.50
N PRO A 75 -3.32 10.74 13.80
CA PRO A 75 -3.87 12.03 14.23
C PRO A 75 -2.95 13.23 14.00
N THR A 76 -1.65 13.01 13.81
CA THR A 76 -0.67 14.08 13.58
C THR A 76 -0.61 14.51 12.12
N LEU A 77 -1.24 13.76 11.22
CA LEU A 77 -1.20 14.06 9.78
C LEU A 77 -2.10 15.24 9.44
N PRO A 78 -1.69 16.08 8.45
CA PRO A 78 -2.58 17.10 7.91
C PRO A 78 -3.88 16.48 7.37
N ALA A 79 -4.98 17.22 7.46
CA ALA A 79 -6.30 16.76 7.00
C ALA A 79 -6.45 16.99 5.50
N ILE A 80 -5.61 16.36 4.69
CA ILE A 80 -5.62 16.47 3.23
C ILE A 80 -6.44 15.35 2.61
N HIS A 81 -6.09 14.10 2.92
CA HIS A 81 -6.77 12.92 2.42
C HIS A 81 -7.84 12.47 3.41
N LYS A 82 -8.99 12.03 2.91
CA LYS A 82 -10.10 11.58 3.76
C LYS A 82 -10.13 10.08 3.96
N ASP A 83 -9.47 9.32 3.09
CA ASP A 83 -9.47 7.86 3.14
C ASP A 83 -8.64 7.38 4.34
N PRO A 84 -9.25 6.68 5.29
CA PRO A 84 -8.54 6.21 6.48
C PRO A 84 -7.45 5.18 6.18
N PHE A 85 -7.63 4.35 5.16
CA PHE A 85 -6.60 3.40 4.75
C PHE A 85 -5.36 4.12 4.24
N ASP A 86 -5.56 5.12 3.37
CA ASP A 86 -4.44 5.88 2.81
C ASP A 86 -3.72 6.69 3.89
N ARG A 87 -4.47 7.28 4.83
CA ARG A 87 -3.85 7.99 5.95
C ARG A 87 -3.00 7.06 6.81
N LEU A 88 -3.47 5.83 7.03
CA LEU A 88 -2.70 4.84 7.79
C LEU A 88 -1.43 4.42 7.03
N LEU A 89 -1.51 4.27 5.71
CA LEU A 89 -0.33 3.98 4.89
C LEU A 89 0.71 5.09 4.95
N ILE A 90 0.26 6.35 4.92
CA ILE A 90 1.14 7.51 5.04
C ILE A 90 1.84 7.49 6.40
N ALA A 91 1.08 7.28 7.47
CA ALA A 91 1.62 7.21 8.82
C ALA A 91 2.66 6.08 8.95
N GLN A 92 2.36 4.92 8.40
CA GLN A 92 3.27 3.78 8.40
C GLN A 92 4.57 4.11 7.67
N ALA A 93 4.46 4.71 6.48
CA ALA A 93 5.63 5.09 5.69
C ALA A 93 6.50 6.11 6.45
N GLN A 94 5.89 7.06 7.15
CA GLN A 94 6.64 8.04 7.94
C GLN A 94 7.37 7.38 9.11
N VAL A 95 6.68 6.52 9.86
CA VAL A 95 7.27 5.86 11.02
C VAL A 95 8.41 4.93 10.61
N GLU A 96 8.21 4.16 9.53
CA GLU A 96 9.21 3.21 9.03
C GLU A 96 10.25 3.86 8.14
N ASN A 97 10.08 5.14 7.81
CA ASN A 97 10.96 5.87 6.92
C ASN A 97 11.12 5.19 5.56
N LEU A 98 9.99 4.79 4.98
CA LEU A 98 9.94 4.11 3.69
C LEU A 98 9.23 4.97 2.66
N PRO A 99 9.66 4.91 1.39
CA PRO A 99 8.88 5.49 0.30
C PRO A 99 7.56 4.75 0.09
N LEU A 100 6.56 5.48 -0.40
CA LEU A 100 5.28 4.90 -0.83
C LEU A 100 5.24 4.78 -2.35
N ILE A 101 4.78 3.62 -2.83
CA ILE A 101 4.52 3.42 -4.25
C ILE A 101 3.03 3.65 -4.46
N THR A 102 2.68 4.78 -5.08
CA THR A 102 1.28 5.15 -5.29
C THR A 102 1.13 6.14 -6.42
N ALA A 103 0.00 6.05 -7.13
CA ALA A 103 -0.40 7.01 -8.16
C ALA A 103 -1.19 8.19 -7.60
N ASP A 104 -1.62 8.12 -6.34
CA ASP A 104 -2.54 9.10 -5.77
C ASP A 104 -1.85 10.47 -5.60
N PRO A 105 -2.32 11.52 -6.31
CA PRO A 105 -1.71 12.84 -6.21
C PRO A 105 -1.89 13.49 -4.84
N GLU A 106 -2.92 13.12 -4.08
CA GLU A 106 -3.13 13.69 -2.75
C GLU A 106 -2.09 13.19 -1.75
N ILE A 107 -1.61 11.96 -1.90
CA ILE A 107 -0.56 11.41 -1.03
C ILE A 107 0.75 12.19 -1.21
N LYS A 108 1.01 12.68 -2.42
CA LYS A 108 2.21 13.51 -2.68
C LYS A 108 2.24 14.80 -1.90
N ARG A 109 1.10 15.26 -1.39
CA ARG A 109 1.00 16.49 -0.60
C ARG A 109 1.43 16.30 0.85
N TYR A 110 1.70 15.06 1.28
CA TYR A 110 2.19 14.74 2.61
C TYR A 110 3.72 14.64 2.59
N PRO A 111 4.37 14.81 3.75
CA PRO A 111 5.83 14.67 3.85
C PRO A 111 6.25 13.20 3.81
N VAL A 112 6.06 12.56 2.68
CA VAL A 112 6.51 11.20 2.37
C VAL A 112 7.11 11.19 0.97
N LEU A 113 8.09 10.34 0.76
CA LEU A 113 8.64 10.14 -0.58
C LEU A 113 7.72 9.21 -1.35
N VAL A 114 7.29 9.64 -2.53
CA VAL A 114 6.39 8.87 -3.40
C VAL A 114 7.14 8.41 -4.64
N ILE A 115 6.96 7.14 -4.99
CA ILE A 115 7.46 6.56 -6.23
C ILE A 115 6.26 6.20 -7.10
N TRP A 116 6.28 6.73 -8.33
CA TRP A 116 5.27 6.33 -9.33
C TRP A 116 5.72 6.52 -10.78
#